data_e39bdf7e618c66d3fd1787058cf05aa6
#
_entry.id   e39bdf7e618c66d3fd1787058cf05aa6
#
_cell.length_a   1.000
_cell.length_b   1.000
_cell.length_c   1.000
_cell.angle_alpha   90.00
_cell.angle_beta   90.00
_cell.angle_gamma   90.00
#
_symmetry.space_group_name_H-M   'P 1'
#
loop_
_entity.id
_entity.type
_entity.pdbx_description
1 polymer ?
#
loop_
_entity_poly.entity_id
_entity_poly.type
_entity_poly.pdbx_seq_one_letter_code
_entity_poly.pdbx_strand_id
1 'polypeptide(L)'
;MKKNIYRLRVVCAVMLALFCTTSCNDWLEVKPKTEEEADKLFSTLDGFKSALAGVYIGMSQTELDGREMTFGMVGVLGQEWGSGSDLSSQYSAYSYLLTYNYEQVVSKALIDAVWNKMYEGIVNVNTLIQYSDLKREVLGDYYGVVRGEALALSAYMHFDLLRLFAPYYFSAEAKVAIPYVLEAKPAIAPQLTPTKFVEYALKDVEAALELLKSDPILTGEDVSGVDNGYLANRNFHLNYYAVLGLKARICLYAKDVTAAYGAANEVILAQQQKGLFPWVKTADITTTEANLRDRTFSSEHLFAFNTTKLEEYIKGYFREASLPLMERLMPGELYEADDYRTALYETYSGFANVLTKFWQMDKAYVQGQGYVTPKRNRMPAIRIAEMYYIAAEALKESNIGEALEMLNTLRVHRGLMKLENLDKDQLQEELGREYYREFIGEGQVFFYHKRMNTSIIATANAVYVLPMPDDEIDLGQREQ
;
A
#
# COMPACT_ATOMS: atom_id res chain seq x y z
N MET A 1 53.94 63.66 -25.49
CA MET A 1 52.85 63.53 -24.52
C MET A 1 51.60 62.76 -25.03
N LYS A 2 51.11 62.95 -26.25
CA LYS A 2 49.91 62.27 -26.76
C LYS A 2 49.99 60.73 -26.84
N LYS A 3 51.16 60.13 -27.12
CA LYS A 3 51.35 58.68 -27.24
C LYS A 3 51.25 57.93 -25.88
N ASN A 4 51.66 58.59 -24.79
CA ASN A 4 51.59 57.97 -23.46
C ASN A 4 50.17 57.97 -22.85
N ILE A 5 49.39 58.97 -23.19
CA ILE A 5 47.95 59.06 -22.76
C ILE A 5 47.15 57.99 -23.46
N TYR A 6 47.43 57.68 -24.72
CA TYR A 6 46.74 56.61 -25.46
C TYR A 6 47.05 55.21 -24.88
N ARG A 7 48.34 54.94 -24.53
CA ARG A 7 48.71 53.71 -23.87
C ARG A 7 48.08 53.53 -22.50
N LEU A 8 47.99 54.62 -21.72
CA LEU A 8 47.33 54.60 -20.42
C LEU A 8 45.81 54.29 -20.54
N ARG A 9 45.16 54.90 -21.53
CA ARG A 9 43.72 54.64 -21.80
C ARG A 9 43.45 53.20 -22.27
N VAL A 10 44.33 52.60 -23.07
CA VAL A 10 44.23 51.22 -23.52
C VAL A 10 44.46 50.25 -22.34
N VAL A 11 45.45 50.52 -21.48
CA VAL A 11 45.68 49.70 -20.27
C VAL A 11 44.55 49.80 -19.29
N CYS A 12 43.97 50.97 -19.06
CA CYS A 12 42.76 51.12 -18.22
C CYS A 12 41.56 50.40 -18.82
N ALA A 13 41.33 50.46 -20.14
CA ALA A 13 40.24 49.77 -20.81
C ALA A 13 40.41 48.24 -20.75
N VAL A 14 41.61 47.70 -20.88
CA VAL A 14 41.92 46.28 -20.73
C VAL A 14 41.76 45.82 -19.27
N MET A 15 42.20 46.63 -18.29
CA MET A 15 41.95 46.33 -16.87
C MET A 15 40.44 46.35 -16.53
N LEU A 16 39.67 47.30 -17.06
CA LEU A 16 38.22 47.34 -16.85
C LEU A 16 37.53 46.15 -17.49
N ALA A 17 37.96 45.69 -18.67
CA ALA A 17 37.43 44.50 -19.34
C ALA A 17 37.75 43.22 -18.58
N LEU A 18 38.92 43.12 -17.91
CA LEU A 18 39.30 41.96 -17.07
C LEU A 18 38.54 41.91 -15.76
N PHE A 19 38.06 43.04 -15.22
CA PHE A 19 37.22 43.06 -14.04
C PHE A 19 35.76 42.65 -14.33
N CYS A 20 35.29 42.74 -15.58
CA CYS A 20 33.94 42.32 -15.97
C CYS A 20 33.80 40.80 -16.20
N THR A 21 34.90 40.02 -16.19
CA THR A 21 34.85 38.56 -16.42
C THR A 21 34.78 37.72 -15.14
N THR A 22 34.92 38.31 -13.96
CA THR A 22 34.63 37.66 -12.69
C THR A 22 33.19 37.93 -12.26
N SER A 23 32.23 37.60 -13.13
CA SER A 23 30.86 37.50 -12.71
C SER A 23 30.75 36.25 -11.84
N CYS A 24 30.57 36.44 -10.55
CA CYS A 24 30.15 35.38 -9.65
C CYS A 24 28.82 34.83 -10.15
N ASN A 25 28.82 33.71 -10.84
CA ASN A 25 27.61 32.98 -11.22
C ASN A 25 26.78 32.56 -9.99
N ASP A 26 27.44 32.38 -8.84
CA ASP A 26 26.80 31.92 -7.60
C ASP A 26 25.80 32.92 -6.97
N TRP A 27 25.83 34.20 -7.37
CA TRP A 27 24.91 35.21 -6.80
C TRP A 27 23.56 35.27 -7.52
N LEU A 28 23.41 34.62 -8.66
CA LEU A 28 22.16 34.57 -9.45
C LEU A 28 21.42 33.26 -9.35
N GLU A 29 21.96 32.23 -8.70
CA GLU A 29 21.23 31.02 -8.36
C GLU A 29 20.40 31.23 -7.08
N VAL A 30 19.28 31.91 -7.21
CA VAL A 30 18.25 31.93 -6.17
C VAL A 30 17.61 30.56 -6.19
N LYS A 31 18.01 29.69 -5.24
CA LYS A 31 17.34 28.42 -5.04
C LYS A 31 15.85 28.67 -4.75
N PRO A 32 14.93 27.89 -5.33
CA PRO A 32 13.53 27.96 -4.97
C PRO A 32 13.37 27.75 -3.45
N LYS A 33 12.44 28.47 -2.83
CA LYS A 33 12.18 28.39 -1.39
C LYS A 33 11.94 26.95 -0.92
N THR A 34 11.27 26.15 -1.74
CA THR A 34 11.02 24.73 -1.48
C THR A 34 12.31 23.91 -1.43
N GLU A 35 13.31 24.25 -2.23
CA GLU A 35 14.63 23.59 -2.22
C GLU A 35 15.43 23.97 -0.97
N GLU A 36 15.38 25.24 -0.54
CA GLU A 36 16.00 25.67 0.71
C GLU A 36 15.37 25.00 1.93
N GLU A 37 14.06 24.85 1.94
CA GLU A 37 13.32 24.13 3.00
C GLU A 37 13.69 22.65 3.04
N ALA A 38 13.80 22.00 1.89
CA ALA A 38 14.25 20.61 1.77
C ALA A 38 15.71 20.44 2.22
N ASP A 39 16.63 21.32 1.78
CA ASP A 39 18.03 21.32 2.21
C ASP A 39 18.17 21.41 3.74
N LYS A 40 17.32 22.22 4.37
CA LYS A 40 17.28 22.36 5.83
C LYS A 40 16.70 21.11 6.51
N LEU A 41 15.60 20.56 6.00
CA LEU A 41 14.98 19.34 6.53
C LEU A 41 15.98 18.19 6.51
N PHE A 42 16.62 17.95 5.38
CA PHE A 42 17.58 16.85 5.19
C PHE A 42 19.00 17.14 5.67
N SER A 43 19.20 18.20 6.46
CA SER A 43 20.49 18.46 7.10
C SER A 43 20.75 17.60 8.34
N THR A 44 19.74 16.90 8.85
CA THR A 44 19.82 16.07 10.07
C THR A 44 19.19 14.70 9.86
N LEU A 45 19.63 13.70 10.62
CA LEU A 45 19.04 12.37 10.63
C LEU A 45 17.55 12.42 11.03
N ASP A 46 17.18 13.23 12.01
CA ASP A 46 15.79 13.38 12.44
C ASP A 46 14.91 14.01 11.35
N GLY A 47 15.48 14.85 10.50
CA GLY A 47 14.79 15.36 9.32
C GLY A 47 14.44 14.26 8.32
N PHE A 48 15.36 13.35 8.04
CA PHE A 48 15.11 12.16 7.21
C PHE A 48 14.05 11.25 7.81
N LYS A 49 14.14 10.95 9.12
CA LYS A 49 13.15 10.14 9.83
C LYS A 49 11.76 10.78 9.78
N SER A 50 11.70 12.09 9.99
CA SER A 50 10.44 12.85 9.94
C SER A 50 9.82 12.85 8.53
N ALA A 51 10.63 13.00 7.48
CA ALA A 51 10.17 12.95 6.10
C ALA A 51 9.60 11.56 5.76
N LEU A 52 10.31 10.48 6.11
CA LEU A 52 9.82 9.12 5.91
C LEU A 52 8.52 8.85 6.67
N ALA A 53 8.45 9.24 7.95
CA ALA A 53 7.23 9.15 8.75
C ALA A 53 6.08 9.94 8.13
N GLY A 54 6.37 11.12 7.57
CA GLY A 54 5.38 11.94 6.85
C GLY A 54 4.75 11.22 5.66
N VAL A 55 5.51 10.42 4.91
CA VAL A 55 4.98 9.61 3.81
C VAL A 55 4.04 8.52 4.36
N TYR A 56 4.42 7.77 5.39
CA TYR A 56 3.55 6.76 6.01
C TYR A 56 2.26 7.38 6.56
N ILE A 57 2.35 8.56 7.18
CA ILE A 57 1.18 9.30 7.67
C ILE A 57 0.28 9.73 6.49
N GLY A 58 0.87 10.21 5.40
CA GLY A 58 0.14 10.55 4.17
C GLY A 58 -0.62 9.36 3.60
N MET A 59 0.01 8.19 3.54
CA MET A 59 -0.62 6.95 3.09
C MET A 59 -1.75 6.49 4.02
N SER A 60 -1.70 6.80 5.31
CA SER A 60 -2.73 6.43 6.29
C SER A 60 -3.94 7.38 6.33
N GLN A 61 -4.02 8.39 5.44
CA GLN A 61 -5.17 9.29 5.37
C GLN A 61 -6.38 8.66 4.68
N THR A 62 -7.53 9.34 4.78
CA THR A 62 -8.81 8.83 4.24
C THR A 62 -8.79 8.61 2.74
N GLU A 63 -8.06 9.42 1.99
CA GLU A 63 -7.95 9.33 0.55
C GLU A 63 -7.20 8.08 0.08
N LEU A 64 -6.37 7.50 0.96
CA LEU A 64 -5.54 6.33 0.65
C LEU A 64 -5.88 5.13 1.56
N ASP A 65 -4.85 4.46 2.08
CA ASP A 65 -5.01 3.20 2.85
C ASP A 65 -5.78 3.37 4.18
N GLY A 66 -5.97 4.61 4.66
CA GLY A 66 -6.83 4.86 5.82
C GLY A 66 -8.30 4.55 5.55
N ARG A 67 -8.78 4.63 4.29
CA ARG A 67 -10.17 4.35 3.91
C ARG A 67 -10.35 3.96 2.45
N GLU A 68 -10.04 4.86 1.48
CA GLU A 68 -10.49 4.69 0.09
C GLU A 68 -9.81 3.53 -0.62
N MET A 69 -8.56 3.24 -0.31
CA MET A 69 -7.82 2.10 -0.86
C MET A 69 -8.13 0.77 -0.17
N THR A 70 -8.95 0.79 0.88
CA THR A 70 -9.31 -0.37 1.70
C THR A 70 -10.83 -0.60 1.70
N PHE A 71 -11.51 -0.30 2.79
CA PHE A 71 -12.95 -0.51 2.94
C PHE A 71 -13.82 0.59 2.29
N GLY A 72 -13.25 1.70 1.84
CA GLY A 72 -13.95 2.78 1.15
C GLY A 72 -14.16 2.48 -0.34
N MET A 73 -13.64 3.33 -1.22
CA MET A 73 -13.82 3.23 -2.68
C MET A 73 -13.50 1.83 -3.22
N VAL A 74 -12.34 1.28 -2.88
CA VAL A 74 -11.92 -0.02 -3.42
C VAL A 74 -12.78 -1.17 -2.89
N GLY A 75 -13.21 -1.12 -1.63
CA GLY A 75 -14.16 -2.09 -1.08
C GLY A 75 -15.54 -2.02 -1.76
N VAL A 76 -16.01 -0.80 -2.07
CA VAL A 76 -17.25 -0.59 -2.84
C VAL A 76 -17.12 -1.16 -4.26
N LEU A 77 -16.04 -0.86 -4.96
CA LEU A 77 -15.74 -1.41 -6.28
C LEU A 77 -15.55 -2.93 -6.25
N GLY A 78 -15.06 -3.47 -5.15
CA GLY A 78 -14.99 -4.91 -4.86
C GLY A 78 -16.35 -5.55 -4.56
N GLN A 79 -17.43 -4.75 -4.58
CA GLN A 79 -18.79 -5.21 -4.25
C GLN A 79 -18.85 -5.87 -2.87
N GLU A 80 -18.07 -5.37 -1.92
CA GLU A 80 -18.11 -5.81 -0.52
C GLU A 80 -19.33 -5.22 0.21
N TRP A 81 -19.77 -4.02 -0.22
CA TRP A 81 -20.86 -3.27 0.38
C TRP A 81 -22.08 -3.21 -0.55
N GLY A 82 -23.26 -3.31 0.04
CA GLY A 82 -24.54 -3.17 -0.66
C GLY A 82 -25.07 -1.73 -0.68
N SER A 83 -26.15 -1.51 -1.43
CA SER A 83 -26.90 -0.25 -1.40
C SER A 83 -27.77 -0.22 -0.14
N GLY A 84 -27.36 0.56 0.87
CA GLY A 84 -28.24 0.86 2.01
C GLY A 84 -29.30 1.89 1.65
N SER A 85 -30.44 1.88 2.35
CA SER A 85 -31.51 2.88 2.21
C SER A 85 -31.09 4.30 2.62
N ASP A 86 -29.96 4.45 3.28
CA ASP A 86 -29.41 5.69 3.82
C ASP A 86 -28.05 6.08 3.22
N LEU A 87 -27.86 5.87 1.91
CA LEU A 87 -26.76 6.53 1.20
C LEU A 87 -27.04 8.05 1.21
N SER A 88 -26.85 8.65 2.37
CA SER A 88 -26.95 10.09 2.58
C SER A 88 -26.00 10.82 1.61
N SER A 89 -26.19 12.12 1.45
CA SER A 89 -25.34 12.95 0.60
C SER A 89 -23.82 12.76 0.85
N GLN A 90 -23.44 12.31 2.05
CA GLN A 90 -22.05 12.02 2.44
C GLN A 90 -21.47 10.80 1.71
N TYR A 91 -22.29 9.83 1.31
CA TYR A 91 -21.87 8.61 0.62
C TYR A 91 -22.40 8.51 -0.82
N SER A 92 -22.86 9.63 -1.38
CA SER A 92 -23.42 9.65 -2.73
C SER A 92 -22.47 9.11 -3.81
N ALA A 93 -21.15 9.33 -3.66
CA ALA A 93 -20.15 8.79 -4.57
C ALA A 93 -20.20 7.25 -4.62
N TYR A 94 -20.35 6.59 -3.48
CA TYR A 94 -20.35 5.12 -3.42
C TYR A 94 -21.57 4.48 -4.10
N SER A 95 -22.72 5.16 -4.10
CA SER A 95 -23.90 4.65 -4.83
C SER A 95 -23.67 4.57 -6.34
N TYR A 96 -22.90 5.50 -6.89
CA TYR A 96 -22.50 5.48 -8.28
C TYR A 96 -21.36 4.48 -8.54
N LEU A 97 -20.40 4.39 -7.64
CA LEU A 97 -19.28 3.44 -7.73
C LEU A 97 -19.73 1.98 -7.66
N LEU A 98 -20.82 1.66 -6.91
CA LEU A 98 -21.44 0.34 -6.90
C LEU A 98 -21.91 -0.13 -8.28
N THR A 99 -22.20 0.82 -9.18
CA THR A 99 -22.59 0.55 -10.57
C THR A 99 -21.51 0.90 -11.57
N TYR A 100 -20.27 1.12 -11.10
CA TYR A 100 -19.12 1.53 -11.91
C TYR A 100 -19.38 2.81 -12.75
N ASN A 101 -20.23 3.70 -12.25
CA ASN A 101 -20.51 5.00 -12.88
C ASN A 101 -19.50 6.04 -12.42
N TYR A 102 -18.42 6.19 -13.15
CA TYR A 102 -17.32 7.10 -12.86
C TYR A 102 -17.55 8.53 -13.37
N GLU A 103 -18.57 8.75 -14.21
CA GLU A 103 -18.82 10.06 -14.84
C GLU A 103 -19.47 11.08 -13.90
N GLN A 104 -19.98 10.65 -12.78
CA GLN A 104 -20.62 11.56 -11.81
C GLN A 104 -19.58 12.42 -11.11
N VAL A 105 -19.90 13.72 -10.94
CA VAL A 105 -18.98 14.71 -10.32
C VAL A 105 -18.43 14.23 -8.98
N VAL A 106 -19.28 13.62 -8.15
CA VAL A 106 -18.86 13.12 -6.82
C VAL A 106 -17.94 11.90 -6.92
N SER A 107 -18.14 11.04 -7.92
CA SER A 107 -17.25 9.89 -8.17
C SER A 107 -15.90 10.36 -8.72
N LYS A 108 -15.91 11.28 -9.70
CA LYS A 108 -14.68 11.89 -10.24
C LYS A 108 -13.88 12.54 -9.11
N ALA A 109 -14.50 13.40 -8.29
CA ALA A 109 -13.81 14.07 -7.19
C ALA A 109 -13.13 13.10 -6.21
N LEU A 110 -13.74 11.96 -5.95
CA LEU A 110 -13.16 10.93 -5.08
C LEU A 110 -11.97 10.21 -5.75
N ILE A 111 -12.12 9.86 -7.03
CA ILE A 111 -11.06 9.23 -7.83
C ILE A 111 -9.86 10.18 -7.99
N ASP A 112 -10.12 11.46 -8.27
CA ASP A 112 -9.11 12.51 -8.40
C ASP A 112 -8.35 12.72 -7.08
N ALA A 113 -9.04 12.66 -5.95
CA ALA A 113 -8.41 12.78 -4.63
C ALA A 113 -7.41 11.63 -4.37
N VAL A 114 -7.77 10.39 -4.74
CA VAL A 114 -6.86 9.23 -4.65
C VAL A 114 -5.65 9.42 -5.55
N TRP A 115 -5.86 9.78 -6.82
CA TRP A 115 -4.78 10.04 -7.78
C TRP A 115 -3.80 11.10 -7.26
N ASN A 116 -4.32 12.26 -6.93
CA ASN A 116 -3.52 13.41 -6.49
C ASN A 116 -2.73 13.08 -5.22
N LYS A 117 -3.38 12.41 -4.25
CA LYS A 117 -2.72 12.06 -2.98
C LYS A 117 -1.63 11.00 -3.14
N MET A 118 -1.80 10.05 -4.06
CA MET A 118 -0.76 9.08 -4.41
C MET A 118 0.46 9.78 -5.03
N TYR A 119 0.25 10.64 -6.03
CA TYR A 119 1.36 11.36 -6.68
C TYR A 119 2.03 12.38 -5.75
N GLU A 120 1.30 13.01 -4.83
CA GLU A 120 1.90 13.82 -3.75
C GLU A 120 2.86 12.95 -2.90
N GLY A 121 2.43 11.76 -2.51
CA GLY A 121 3.27 10.81 -1.78
C GLY A 121 4.51 10.39 -2.58
N ILE A 122 4.35 10.12 -3.88
CA ILE A 122 5.44 9.77 -4.79
C ILE A 122 6.48 10.90 -4.92
N VAL A 123 6.04 12.15 -5.03
CA VAL A 123 6.96 13.31 -5.07
C VAL A 123 7.75 13.43 -3.76
N ASN A 124 7.09 13.24 -2.61
CA ASN A 124 7.73 13.26 -1.30
C ASN A 124 8.77 12.14 -1.15
N VAL A 125 8.44 10.93 -1.59
CA VAL A 125 9.36 9.79 -1.59
C VAL A 125 10.55 10.03 -2.53
N ASN A 126 10.32 10.53 -3.74
CA ASN A 126 11.40 10.82 -4.69
C ASN A 126 12.35 11.89 -4.16
N THR A 127 11.81 12.90 -3.45
CA THR A 127 12.64 13.90 -2.74
C THR A 127 13.51 13.22 -1.68
N LEU A 128 12.90 12.34 -0.86
CA LEU A 128 13.63 11.60 0.17
C LEU A 128 14.74 10.70 -0.44
N ILE A 129 14.46 10.01 -1.55
CA ILE A 129 15.45 9.18 -2.27
C ILE A 129 16.61 10.04 -2.76
N GLN A 130 16.30 11.16 -3.42
CA GLN A 130 17.31 12.09 -3.93
C GLN A 130 18.23 12.62 -2.81
N TYR A 131 17.65 13.10 -1.72
CA TYR A 131 18.45 13.61 -0.58
C TYR A 131 19.17 12.52 0.19
N SER A 132 18.67 11.29 0.21
CA SER A 132 19.37 10.15 0.78
C SER A 132 20.70 9.89 0.06
N ASP A 133 20.72 10.03 -1.28
CA ASP A 133 21.94 9.89 -2.06
C ASP A 133 22.88 11.09 -1.90
N LEU A 134 22.35 12.32 -1.90
CA LEU A 134 23.12 13.55 -1.77
C LEU A 134 23.78 13.72 -0.38
N LYS A 135 23.12 13.24 0.67
CA LYS A 135 23.55 13.43 2.08
C LYS A 135 23.68 12.10 2.82
N ARG A 136 24.26 11.11 2.15
CA ARG A 136 24.43 9.75 2.68
C ARG A 136 25.15 9.70 4.02
N GLU A 137 26.12 10.59 4.23
CA GLU A 137 26.88 10.70 5.48
C GLU A 137 26.02 11.13 6.67
N VAL A 138 24.94 11.90 6.45
CA VAL A 138 23.99 12.30 7.49
C VAL A 138 23.18 11.09 7.96
N LEU A 139 22.84 10.20 7.05
CA LEU A 139 22.09 8.97 7.35
C LEU A 139 22.96 7.91 8.06
N GLY A 140 24.25 7.83 7.74
CA GLY A 140 25.14 6.81 8.31
C GLY A 140 24.57 5.41 8.19
N ASP A 141 24.45 4.69 9.30
CA ASP A 141 23.92 3.31 9.37
C ASP A 141 22.42 3.20 8.99
N TYR A 142 21.67 4.31 9.06
CA TYR A 142 20.26 4.34 8.67
C TYR A 142 20.03 4.44 7.17
N TYR A 143 21.09 4.69 6.37
CA TYR A 143 20.97 4.86 4.92
C TYR A 143 20.25 3.69 4.25
N GLY A 144 20.62 2.45 4.59
CA GLY A 144 20.03 1.25 4.01
C GLY A 144 18.52 1.18 4.29
N VAL A 145 18.13 1.38 5.54
CA VAL A 145 16.72 1.28 5.95
C VAL A 145 15.89 2.44 5.38
N VAL A 146 16.33 3.69 5.56
CA VAL A 146 15.57 4.87 5.14
C VAL A 146 15.38 4.91 3.62
N ARG A 147 16.47 4.72 2.87
CA ARG A 147 16.39 4.71 1.41
C ARG A 147 15.69 3.47 0.85
N GLY A 148 15.88 2.32 1.49
CA GLY A 148 15.21 1.07 1.12
C GLY A 148 13.70 1.17 1.30
N GLU A 149 13.22 1.70 2.43
CA GLU A 149 11.80 1.95 2.65
C GLU A 149 11.23 2.99 1.67
N ALA A 150 11.99 4.04 1.35
CA ALA A 150 11.55 5.03 0.38
C ALA A 150 11.35 4.44 -1.02
N LEU A 151 12.27 3.61 -1.51
CA LEU A 151 12.10 2.90 -2.78
C LEU A 151 10.92 1.93 -2.76
N ALA A 152 10.73 1.22 -1.65
CA ALA A 152 9.61 0.31 -1.47
C ALA A 152 8.26 1.05 -1.47
N LEU A 153 8.19 2.24 -0.83
CA LEU A 153 7.00 3.11 -0.85
C LEU A 153 6.73 3.65 -2.26
N SER A 154 7.77 4.04 -3.01
CA SER A 154 7.63 4.42 -4.41
C SER A 154 7.00 3.30 -5.24
N ALA A 155 7.54 2.09 -5.13
CA ALA A 155 7.01 0.93 -5.84
C ALA A 155 5.58 0.58 -5.41
N TYR A 156 5.27 0.65 -4.11
CA TYR A 156 3.93 0.38 -3.55
C TYR A 156 2.89 1.33 -4.14
N MET A 157 3.13 2.65 -4.04
CA MET A 157 2.19 3.66 -4.54
C MET A 157 2.01 3.60 -6.06
N HIS A 158 3.10 3.48 -6.81
CA HIS A 158 3.02 3.32 -8.26
C HIS A 158 2.26 2.06 -8.66
N PHE A 159 2.51 0.93 -7.99
CA PHE A 159 1.81 -0.30 -8.31
C PHE A 159 0.31 -0.21 -8.01
N ASP A 160 -0.08 0.47 -6.94
CA ASP A 160 -1.50 0.70 -6.65
C ASP A 160 -2.16 1.61 -7.69
N LEU A 161 -1.47 2.66 -8.14
CA LEU A 161 -1.93 3.47 -9.27
C LEU A 161 -2.09 2.63 -10.55
N LEU A 162 -1.13 1.77 -10.87
CA LEU A 162 -1.24 0.86 -12.01
C LEU A 162 -2.47 -0.03 -11.88
N ARG A 163 -2.70 -0.61 -10.70
CA ARG A 163 -3.85 -1.50 -10.45
C ARG A 163 -5.19 -0.78 -10.54
N LEU A 164 -5.25 0.52 -10.25
CA LEU A 164 -6.47 1.32 -10.37
C LEU A 164 -6.70 1.83 -11.79
N PHE A 165 -5.73 2.49 -12.38
CA PHE A 165 -5.89 3.35 -13.56
C PHE A 165 -5.41 2.73 -14.86
N ALA A 166 -4.65 1.63 -14.84
CA ALA A 166 -4.26 0.93 -16.06
C ALA A 166 -5.28 -0.15 -16.45
N PRO A 167 -5.39 -0.47 -17.75
CA PRO A 167 -6.09 -1.66 -18.18
C PRO A 167 -5.54 -2.94 -17.54
N TYR A 168 -6.30 -4.02 -17.64
CA TYR A 168 -5.82 -5.33 -17.26
C TYR A 168 -4.48 -5.63 -17.94
N TYR A 169 -3.50 -6.12 -17.19
CA TYR A 169 -2.09 -6.24 -17.60
C TYR A 169 -1.88 -6.92 -18.97
N PHE A 170 -2.70 -7.93 -19.28
CA PHE A 170 -2.63 -8.67 -20.53
C PHE A 170 -3.70 -8.25 -21.55
N SER A 171 -4.36 -7.11 -21.39
CA SER A 171 -5.28 -6.58 -22.39
C SER A 171 -4.51 -6.22 -23.65
N ALA A 172 -5.01 -6.69 -24.81
CA ALA A 172 -4.44 -6.30 -26.11
C ALA A 172 -4.53 -4.79 -26.37
N GLU A 173 -5.39 -4.08 -25.64
CA GLU A 173 -5.60 -2.63 -25.76
C GLU A 173 -4.61 -1.84 -24.88
N ALA A 174 -3.86 -2.48 -23.99
CA ALA A 174 -2.93 -1.83 -23.08
C ALA A 174 -1.67 -1.35 -23.81
N LYS A 175 -1.77 -0.25 -24.56
CA LYS A 175 -0.61 0.39 -25.22
C LYS A 175 0.18 1.25 -24.25
N VAL A 176 -0.49 2.19 -23.62
CA VAL A 176 0.07 3.05 -22.58
C VAL A 176 -0.90 3.07 -21.39
N ALA A 177 -0.36 3.31 -20.19
CA ALA A 177 -1.15 3.36 -18.98
C ALA A 177 -1.00 4.76 -18.34
N ILE A 178 -0.18 4.82 -17.33
CA ILE A 178 0.03 6.00 -16.50
C ILE A 178 1.52 6.30 -16.38
N PRO A 179 1.92 7.51 -15.93
CA PRO A 179 3.32 7.84 -15.73
C PRO A 179 3.92 7.16 -14.49
N TYR A 180 5.17 6.69 -14.62
CA TYR A 180 6.03 6.32 -13.50
C TYR A 180 6.99 7.48 -13.23
N VAL A 181 6.83 8.15 -12.10
CA VAL A 181 7.57 9.37 -11.75
C VAL A 181 8.83 9.01 -10.96
N LEU A 182 9.99 9.22 -11.55
CA LEU A 182 11.29 8.87 -10.97
C LEU A 182 11.97 10.00 -10.19
N GLU A 183 11.56 11.24 -10.42
CA GLU A 183 12.25 12.41 -9.90
C GLU A 183 11.26 13.45 -9.38
N ALA A 184 11.61 14.11 -8.29
CA ALA A 184 10.83 15.22 -7.74
C ALA A 184 11.11 16.52 -8.53
N LYS A 185 10.66 16.56 -9.79
CA LYS A 185 10.81 17.73 -10.67
C LYS A 185 9.45 18.16 -11.24
N PRO A 186 9.23 19.44 -11.46
CA PRO A 186 8.05 19.94 -12.18
C PRO A 186 8.19 19.64 -13.69
N ALA A 187 8.07 18.36 -14.06
CA ALA A 187 8.17 17.90 -15.45
C ALA A 187 7.08 16.86 -15.74
N ILE A 188 6.57 16.87 -16.96
CA ILE A 188 5.61 15.90 -17.41
C ILE A 188 6.34 14.56 -17.63
N ALA A 189 6.08 13.58 -16.76
CA ALA A 189 6.59 12.23 -16.92
C ALA A 189 5.80 11.50 -18.02
N PRO A 190 6.44 10.69 -18.90
CA PRO A 190 5.75 9.97 -19.95
C PRO A 190 4.88 8.85 -19.41
N GLN A 191 3.75 8.58 -20.08
CA GLN A 191 2.97 7.36 -19.86
C GLN A 191 3.79 6.14 -20.29
N LEU A 192 3.70 5.06 -19.54
CA LEU A 192 4.38 3.80 -19.84
C LEU A 192 3.37 2.71 -20.17
N THR A 193 3.79 1.73 -20.94
CA THR A 193 3.04 0.48 -21.04
C THR A 193 3.02 -0.25 -19.69
N PRO A 194 1.98 -1.04 -19.38
CA PRO A 194 1.93 -1.79 -18.13
C PRO A 194 3.16 -2.67 -17.90
N THR A 195 3.70 -3.28 -18.93
CA THR A 195 4.94 -4.08 -18.84
C THR A 195 6.12 -3.23 -18.40
N LYS A 196 6.31 -2.07 -19.06
CA LYS A 196 7.41 -1.17 -18.68
C LYS A 196 7.25 -0.58 -17.29
N PHE A 197 6.01 -0.31 -16.91
CA PHE A 197 5.68 0.16 -15.58
C PHE A 197 6.07 -0.87 -14.48
N VAL A 198 5.70 -2.15 -14.71
CA VAL A 198 6.09 -3.26 -13.82
C VAL A 198 7.60 -3.43 -13.74
N GLU A 199 8.34 -3.28 -14.86
CA GLU A 199 9.81 -3.31 -14.84
C GLU A 199 10.40 -2.24 -13.90
N TYR A 200 9.87 -1.01 -13.93
CA TYR A 200 10.33 0.06 -13.02
C TYR A 200 9.98 -0.24 -11.57
N ALA A 201 8.76 -0.71 -11.30
CA ALA A 201 8.35 -1.08 -9.95
C ALA A 201 9.21 -2.21 -9.38
N LEU A 202 9.50 -3.24 -10.17
CA LEU A 202 10.39 -4.33 -9.76
C LEU A 202 11.83 -3.87 -9.56
N LYS A 203 12.32 -2.91 -10.37
CA LYS A 203 13.64 -2.31 -10.17
C LYS A 203 13.75 -1.59 -8.83
N ASP A 204 12.73 -0.81 -8.44
CA ASP A 204 12.70 -0.15 -7.14
C ASP A 204 12.63 -1.17 -6.00
N VAL A 205 11.81 -2.23 -6.15
CA VAL A 205 11.69 -3.33 -5.18
C VAL A 205 13.02 -4.06 -4.99
N GLU A 206 13.72 -4.42 -6.07
CA GLU A 206 15.02 -5.11 -5.98
C GLU A 206 16.09 -4.22 -5.32
N ALA A 207 16.12 -2.94 -5.65
CA ALA A 207 17.02 -1.99 -5.02
C ALA A 207 16.69 -1.79 -3.52
N ALA A 208 15.39 -1.80 -3.17
CA ALA A 208 14.93 -1.75 -1.78
C ALA A 208 15.38 -2.99 -1.00
N LEU A 209 15.19 -4.19 -1.55
CA LEU A 209 15.61 -5.45 -0.93
C LEU A 209 17.11 -5.50 -0.67
N GLU A 210 17.93 -5.02 -1.62
CA GLU A 210 19.40 -4.95 -1.43
C GLU A 210 19.76 -4.03 -0.26
N LEU A 211 19.15 -2.87 -0.17
CA LEU A 211 19.37 -1.90 0.91
C LEU A 211 18.85 -2.40 2.26
N LEU A 212 17.71 -3.05 2.28
CA LEU A 212 17.09 -3.60 3.48
C LEU A 212 17.75 -4.87 4.02
N LYS A 213 18.85 -5.33 3.44
CA LYS A 213 19.71 -6.35 4.08
C LYS A 213 20.25 -5.90 5.44
N SER A 214 20.22 -4.60 5.72
CA SER A 214 20.53 -4.02 7.04
C SER A 214 19.32 -3.92 7.99
N ASP A 215 18.13 -4.38 7.57
CA ASP A 215 16.92 -4.31 8.39
C ASP A 215 17.04 -5.23 9.62
N PRO A 216 16.84 -4.71 10.85
CA PRO A 216 16.94 -5.52 12.07
C PRO A 216 15.94 -6.67 12.15
N ILE A 217 14.86 -6.67 11.36
CA ILE A 217 13.93 -7.81 11.27
C ILE A 217 14.61 -9.10 10.81
N LEU A 218 15.73 -8.99 10.07
CA LEU A 218 16.48 -10.13 9.57
C LEU A 218 17.28 -10.82 10.66
N THR A 219 17.81 -10.05 11.64
CA THR A 219 18.63 -10.57 12.75
C THR A 219 17.78 -10.97 13.94
N GLY A 220 16.59 -10.39 14.10
CA GLY A 220 15.75 -10.56 15.28
C GLY A 220 16.28 -9.86 16.53
N GLU A 221 17.25 -8.94 16.37
CA GLU A 221 17.77 -8.15 17.46
C GLU A 221 16.71 -7.24 18.07
N ASP A 222 16.68 -7.15 19.39
CA ASP A 222 15.85 -6.17 20.08
C ASP A 222 16.48 -4.77 19.98
N VAL A 223 15.91 -3.96 19.12
CA VAL A 223 16.31 -2.56 18.91
C VAL A 223 15.41 -1.55 19.62
N SER A 224 14.55 -2.01 20.52
CA SER A 224 13.59 -1.14 21.24
C SER A 224 14.27 -0.08 22.11
N GLY A 225 15.46 -0.38 22.63
CA GLY A 225 16.30 0.52 23.41
C GLY A 225 17.23 1.41 22.59
N VAL A 226 17.32 1.22 21.28
CA VAL A 226 18.20 1.98 20.40
C VAL A 226 17.40 3.12 19.75
N ASP A 227 17.94 4.33 19.81
CA ASP A 227 17.38 5.52 19.14
C ASP A 227 15.86 5.69 19.41
N ASN A 228 15.48 5.61 20.68
CA ASN A 228 14.08 5.66 21.14
C ASN A 228 13.16 4.63 20.44
N GLY A 229 13.71 3.51 19.98
CA GLY A 229 12.95 2.46 19.31
C GLY A 229 12.54 2.79 17.87
N TYR A 230 13.24 3.69 17.20
CA TYR A 230 12.92 4.08 15.81
C TYR A 230 12.83 2.87 14.85
N LEU A 231 13.74 1.92 14.99
CA LEU A 231 13.73 0.68 14.20
C LEU A 231 12.92 -0.46 14.84
N ALA A 232 12.24 -0.22 15.94
CA ALA A 232 11.32 -1.19 16.53
C ALA A 232 9.99 -1.26 15.74
N ASN A 233 9.17 -2.28 16.02
CA ASN A 233 7.86 -2.44 15.38
C ASN A 233 7.91 -2.41 13.85
N ARG A 234 8.86 -3.12 13.27
CA ARG A 234 9.10 -3.16 11.82
C ARG A 234 7.88 -3.55 10.98
N ASN A 235 6.85 -4.13 11.57
CA ASN A 235 5.58 -4.43 10.92
C ASN A 235 4.71 -3.18 10.61
N PHE A 236 5.10 -1.99 11.08
CA PHE A 236 4.51 -0.71 10.64
C PHE A 236 5.33 -0.02 9.55
N HIS A 237 6.31 -0.70 9.01
CA HIS A 237 7.20 -0.22 7.96
C HIS A 237 7.29 -1.24 6.84
N LEU A 238 7.64 -0.80 5.63
CA LEU A 238 8.00 -1.70 4.53
C LEU A 238 9.37 -2.31 4.83
N ASN A 239 9.38 -3.24 5.78
CA ASN A 239 10.55 -4.03 6.14
C ASN A 239 10.92 -5.01 5.03
N TYR A 240 12.06 -5.69 5.15
CA TYR A 240 12.56 -6.63 4.15
C TYR A 240 11.50 -7.64 3.68
N TYR A 241 10.78 -8.29 4.60
CA TYR A 241 9.76 -9.28 4.26
C TYR A 241 8.47 -8.67 3.69
N ALA A 242 8.13 -7.47 4.09
CA ALA A 242 7.03 -6.73 3.49
C ALA A 242 7.32 -6.38 2.03
N VAL A 243 8.57 -6.02 1.71
CA VAL A 243 9.02 -5.75 0.34
C VAL A 243 9.05 -7.03 -0.50
N LEU A 244 9.43 -8.18 0.07
CA LEU A 244 9.26 -9.48 -0.59
C LEU A 244 7.80 -9.79 -0.87
N GLY A 245 6.90 -9.50 0.07
CA GLY A 245 5.44 -9.64 -0.13
C GLY A 245 4.94 -8.75 -1.27
N LEU A 246 5.40 -7.50 -1.34
CA LEU A 246 5.11 -6.60 -2.45
C LEU A 246 5.64 -7.15 -3.78
N LYS A 247 6.86 -7.66 -3.80
CA LYS A 247 7.45 -8.34 -4.97
C LYS A 247 6.58 -9.50 -5.45
N ALA A 248 6.18 -10.36 -4.53
CA ALA A 248 5.31 -11.51 -4.83
C ALA A 248 3.98 -11.07 -5.47
N ARG A 249 3.37 -10.02 -4.92
CA ARG A 249 2.13 -9.40 -5.43
C ARG A 249 2.31 -8.82 -6.83
N ILE A 250 3.39 -8.08 -7.10
CA ILE A 250 3.70 -7.50 -8.41
C ILE A 250 3.97 -8.61 -9.44
N CYS A 251 4.79 -9.60 -9.09
CA CYS A 251 5.12 -10.70 -9.98
C CYS A 251 3.89 -11.53 -10.33
N LEU A 252 3.00 -11.81 -9.36
CA LEU A 252 1.75 -12.51 -9.62
C LEU A 252 0.82 -11.71 -10.54
N TYR A 253 0.74 -10.39 -10.35
CA TYR A 253 0.00 -9.49 -11.25
C TYR A 253 0.53 -9.55 -12.69
N ALA A 254 1.84 -9.61 -12.84
CA ALA A 254 2.52 -9.74 -14.14
C ALA A 254 2.53 -11.18 -14.70
N LYS A 255 1.92 -12.14 -14.00
CA LYS A 255 1.93 -13.59 -14.32
C LYS A 255 3.32 -14.22 -14.37
N ASP A 256 4.31 -13.60 -13.75
CA ASP A 256 5.57 -14.27 -13.44
C ASP A 256 5.40 -15.14 -12.19
N VAL A 257 4.75 -16.28 -12.38
CA VAL A 257 4.41 -17.20 -11.28
C VAL A 257 5.65 -17.76 -10.58
N THR A 258 6.76 -17.90 -11.29
CA THR A 258 8.02 -18.39 -10.74
C THR A 258 8.61 -17.39 -9.75
N ALA A 259 8.72 -16.13 -10.14
CA ALA A 259 9.22 -15.07 -9.26
C ALA A 259 8.23 -14.79 -8.12
N ALA A 260 6.92 -14.85 -8.38
CA ALA A 260 5.89 -14.70 -7.37
C ALA A 260 6.00 -15.77 -6.27
N TYR A 261 6.11 -17.05 -6.66
CA TYR A 261 6.32 -18.15 -5.73
C TYR A 261 7.62 -17.98 -4.95
N GLY A 262 8.73 -17.68 -5.64
CA GLY A 262 10.03 -17.51 -4.99
C GLY A 262 10.00 -16.45 -3.88
N ALA A 263 9.44 -15.28 -4.15
CA ALA A 263 9.33 -14.20 -3.17
C ALA A 263 8.36 -14.56 -2.02
N ALA A 264 7.19 -15.13 -2.32
CA ALA A 264 6.23 -15.55 -1.31
C ALA A 264 6.80 -16.65 -0.41
N ASN A 265 7.48 -17.63 -1.00
CA ASN A 265 8.07 -18.76 -0.27
C ASN A 265 9.20 -18.31 0.67
N GLU A 266 9.99 -17.30 0.32
CA GLU A 266 11.02 -16.75 1.23
C GLU A 266 10.37 -16.20 2.50
N VAL A 267 9.25 -15.52 2.39
CA VAL A 267 8.47 -15.03 3.54
C VAL A 267 7.87 -16.19 4.35
N ILE A 268 7.31 -17.19 3.68
CA ILE A 268 6.77 -18.40 4.32
C ILE A 268 7.85 -19.15 5.10
N LEU A 269 9.04 -19.29 4.53
CA LEU A 269 10.18 -19.90 5.21
C LEU A 269 10.64 -19.08 6.43
N ALA A 270 10.60 -17.77 6.36
CA ALA A 270 10.89 -16.92 7.53
C ALA A 270 9.86 -17.12 8.65
N GLN A 271 8.58 -17.28 8.31
CA GLN A 271 7.56 -17.65 9.29
C GLN A 271 7.87 -18.99 9.94
N GLN A 272 8.12 -20.02 9.13
CA GLN A 272 8.28 -21.40 9.61
C GLN A 272 9.58 -21.62 10.39
N GLN A 273 10.68 -21.00 9.96
CA GLN A 273 12.02 -21.26 10.50
C GLN A 273 12.44 -20.27 11.59
N LYS A 274 11.99 -19.01 11.48
CA LYS A 274 12.36 -17.93 12.42
C LYS A 274 11.22 -17.54 13.36
N GLY A 275 10.00 -18.06 13.15
CA GLY A 275 8.81 -17.70 13.94
C GLY A 275 8.32 -16.28 13.72
N LEU A 276 8.70 -15.65 12.61
CA LEU A 276 8.20 -14.32 12.23
C LEU A 276 6.75 -14.43 11.73
N PHE A 277 5.97 -13.39 11.94
CA PHE A 277 4.58 -13.31 11.48
C PHE A 277 3.74 -14.56 11.85
N PRO A 278 3.75 -14.97 13.14
CA PRO A 278 3.04 -16.16 13.56
C PRO A 278 1.54 -16.03 13.31
N TRP A 279 0.90 -17.15 13.01
CA TRP A 279 -0.55 -17.21 12.93
C TRP A 279 -1.19 -16.64 14.18
N VAL A 280 -2.25 -15.86 14.01
CA VAL A 280 -3.04 -15.37 15.14
C VAL A 280 -3.61 -16.57 15.90
N LYS A 281 -3.55 -16.52 17.22
CA LYS A 281 -4.09 -17.60 18.05
C LYS A 281 -5.61 -17.57 18.01
N THR A 282 -6.23 -18.75 17.89
CA THR A 282 -7.69 -18.89 17.98
C THR A 282 -8.27 -18.18 19.19
N ALA A 283 -7.63 -18.32 20.35
CA ALA A 283 -8.06 -17.66 21.58
C ALA A 283 -8.09 -16.14 21.49
N ASP A 284 -7.22 -15.53 20.68
CA ASP A 284 -7.18 -14.07 20.49
C ASP A 284 -8.30 -13.57 19.57
N ILE A 285 -8.84 -14.46 18.71
CA ILE A 285 -9.98 -14.14 17.84
C ILE A 285 -11.32 -14.43 18.52
N THR A 286 -11.42 -15.55 19.23
CA THR A 286 -12.68 -16.07 19.77
C THR A 286 -12.89 -15.75 21.26
N THR A 287 -12.02 -14.93 21.86
CA THR A 287 -12.15 -14.54 23.27
C THR A 287 -13.53 -13.99 23.59
N THR A 288 -14.06 -14.35 24.77
CA THR A 288 -15.34 -13.82 25.28
C THR A 288 -15.24 -12.32 25.65
N GLU A 289 -14.03 -11.85 25.95
CA GLU A 289 -13.73 -10.42 26.14
C GLU A 289 -13.65 -9.73 24.77
N ALA A 290 -14.79 -9.35 24.23
CA ALA A 290 -14.91 -8.80 22.88
C ALA A 290 -13.96 -7.61 22.62
N ASN A 291 -13.68 -6.80 23.65
CA ASN A 291 -12.74 -5.67 23.55
C ASN A 291 -11.30 -6.11 23.24
N LEU A 292 -10.91 -7.32 23.58
CA LEU A 292 -9.54 -7.81 23.42
C LEU A 292 -9.34 -8.65 22.16
N ARG A 293 -10.39 -8.89 21.36
CA ARG A 293 -10.27 -9.64 20.11
C ARG A 293 -9.27 -8.99 19.17
N ASP A 294 -8.37 -9.81 18.62
CA ASP A 294 -7.48 -9.38 17.55
C ASP A 294 -8.22 -9.41 16.20
N ARG A 295 -8.90 -8.31 15.88
CA ARG A 295 -9.79 -8.20 14.74
C ARG A 295 -9.09 -8.09 13.39
N THR A 296 -7.80 -7.79 13.39
CA THR A 296 -7.02 -7.61 12.16
C THR A 296 -5.94 -8.66 11.97
N PHE A 297 -5.90 -9.67 12.85
CA PHE A 297 -4.84 -10.70 12.84
C PHE A 297 -3.44 -10.10 12.90
N SER A 298 -3.23 -9.26 13.91
CA SER A 298 -2.10 -8.33 13.99
C SER A 298 -0.73 -8.99 14.04
N SER A 299 -0.64 -10.25 14.50
CA SER A 299 0.60 -11.03 14.48
C SER A 299 1.00 -11.51 13.07
N GLU A 300 0.06 -11.50 12.13
CA GLU A 300 0.26 -11.92 10.74
C GLU A 300 0.68 -10.80 9.80
N HIS A 301 0.78 -9.54 10.30
CA HIS A 301 1.11 -8.39 9.47
C HIS A 301 2.59 -8.40 9.08
N LEU A 302 2.89 -8.55 7.80
CA LEU A 302 4.18 -8.19 7.24
C LEU A 302 4.32 -6.66 7.26
N PHE A 303 3.23 -5.99 6.85
CA PHE A 303 3.11 -4.54 6.87
C PHE A 303 1.68 -4.11 7.19
N ALA A 304 1.55 -3.11 8.05
CA ALA A 304 0.29 -2.43 8.35
C ALA A 304 0.55 -0.93 8.55
N PHE A 305 -0.37 -0.08 8.10
CA PHE A 305 -0.32 1.34 8.44
C PHE A 305 -0.76 1.57 9.89
N ASN A 306 -0.03 2.44 10.60
CA ASN A 306 -0.44 2.92 11.92
C ASN A 306 -1.42 4.09 11.75
N THR A 307 -2.70 3.78 11.60
CA THR A 307 -3.76 4.74 11.32
C THR A 307 -4.36 5.25 12.62
N THR A 308 -3.77 6.29 13.20
CA THR A 308 -4.17 6.80 14.53
C THR A 308 -5.60 7.33 14.58
N LYS A 309 -6.17 7.71 13.44
CA LYS A 309 -7.56 8.18 13.28
C LYS A 309 -8.52 7.09 12.81
N LEU A 310 -8.13 5.83 12.86
CA LEU A 310 -8.93 4.73 12.34
C LEU A 310 -10.34 4.68 12.95
N GLU A 311 -10.49 4.99 14.24
CA GLU A 311 -11.79 5.06 14.91
C GLU A 311 -12.72 6.11 14.28
N GLU A 312 -12.17 7.27 13.91
CA GLU A 312 -12.92 8.32 13.21
C GLU A 312 -13.31 7.86 11.79
N TYR A 313 -12.39 7.22 11.08
CA TYR A 313 -12.59 6.80 9.69
C TYR A 313 -13.65 5.71 9.54
N ILE A 314 -13.76 4.79 10.50
CA ILE A 314 -14.74 3.69 10.46
C ILE A 314 -16.12 4.06 11.01
N LYS A 315 -16.26 5.22 11.68
CA LYS A 315 -17.44 5.55 12.47
C LYS A 315 -18.74 5.49 11.68
N GLY A 316 -18.76 5.99 10.46
CA GLY A 316 -19.95 5.99 9.60
C GLY A 316 -20.13 4.70 8.77
N TYR A 317 -19.16 3.77 8.79
CA TYR A 317 -19.16 2.60 7.90
C TYR A 317 -19.57 1.32 8.62
N PHE A 318 -18.97 1.03 9.75
CA PHE A 318 -19.13 -0.26 10.41
C PHE A 318 -20.10 -0.20 11.61
N ARG A 319 -20.16 0.93 12.32
CA ARG A 319 -20.99 1.06 13.54
C ARG A 319 -22.41 1.52 13.29
N GLU A 320 -22.64 2.33 12.28
CA GLU A 320 -23.94 2.99 12.05
C GLU A 320 -24.75 2.32 10.93
N ALA A 321 -24.26 1.18 10.42
CA ALA A 321 -24.88 0.39 9.33
C ALA A 321 -25.18 1.22 8.06
N SER A 322 -24.42 2.30 7.83
CA SER A 322 -24.63 3.18 6.67
C SER A 322 -24.27 2.49 5.36
N LEU A 323 -23.36 1.53 5.40
CA LEU A 323 -23.03 0.64 4.30
C LEU A 323 -23.22 -0.80 4.76
N PRO A 324 -24.35 -1.44 4.46
CA PRO A 324 -24.55 -2.84 4.78
C PRO A 324 -23.61 -3.71 3.96
N LEU A 325 -23.05 -4.74 4.58
CA LEU A 325 -22.31 -5.76 3.88
C LEU A 325 -23.24 -6.47 2.87
N MET A 326 -22.70 -6.85 1.71
CA MET A 326 -23.44 -7.65 0.73
C MET A 326 -23.90 -8.97 1.36
N GLU A 327 -25.16 -9.37 1.14
CA GLU A 327 -25.75 -10.59 1.71
C GLU A 327 -24.87 -11.83 1.49
N ARG A 328 -24.33 -12.00 0.29
CA ARG A 328 -23.43 -13.11 -0.07
C ARG A 328 -22.12 -13.15 0.73
N LEU A 329 -21.78 -12.10 1.47
CA LEU A 329 -20.60 -11.99 2.32
C LEU A 329 -20.91 -12.16 3.82
N MET A 330 -22.19 -12.43 4.14
CA MET A 330 -22.59 -12.66 5.53
C MET A 330 -22.13 -14.03 6.05
N PRO A 331 -21.96 -14.18 7.36
CA PRO A 331 -21.79 -15.49 7.97
C PRO A 331 -22.94 -16.42 7.57
N GLY A 332 -22.63 -17.67 7.22
CA GLY A 332 -23.60 -18.66 6.73
C GLY A 332 -23.73 -18.71 5.21
N GLU A 333 -23.40 -17.64 4.49
CA GLU A 333 -23.32 -17.62 3.03
C GLU A 333 -21.85 -17.82 2.56
N LEU A 334 -20.94 -17.05 3.12
CA LEU A 334 -19.53 -17.07 2.72
C LEU A 334 -18.68 -18.03 3.57
N TYR A 335 -18.95 -18.10 4.87
CA TYR A 335 -18.12 -18.82 5.83
C TYR A 335 -18.68 -20.20 6.17
N GLU A 336 -17.78 -21.16 6.31
CA GLU A 336 -18.12 -22.48 6.86
C GLU A 336 -18.39 -22.40 8.37
N ALA A 337 -19.12 -23.36 8.93
CA ALA A 337 -19.63 -23.28 10.32
C ALA A 337 -18.53 -23.13 11.37
N ASP A 338 -17.36 -23.74 11.15
CA ASP A 338 -16.24 -23.76 12.10
C ASP A 338 -15.22 -22.64 11.84
N ASP A 339 -15.48 -21.74 10.88
CA ASP A 339 -14.56 -20.67 10.51
C ASP A 339 -14.45 -19.63 11.62
N TYR A 340 -13.27 -19.49 12.21
CA TYR A 340 -13.01 -18.56 13.31
C TYR A 340 -13.21 -17.09 12.91
N ARG A 341 -13.14 -16.76 11.62
CA ARG A 341 -13.37 -15.40 11.11
C ARG A 341 -14.81 -14.92 11.33
N THR A 342 -15.76 -15.84 11.54
CA THR A 342 -17.13 -15.49 11.91
C THR A 342 -17.22 -14.73 13.24
N ALA A 343 -16.23 -14.88 14.12
CA ALA A 343 -16.14 -14.10 15.36
C ALA A 343 -15.91 -12.58 15.13
N LEU A 344 -15.58 -12.17 13.90
CA LEU A 344 -15.49 -10.76 13.52
C LEU A 344 -16.85 -10.11 13.26
N TYR A 345 -17.94 -10.89 13.32
CA TYR A 345 -19.31 -10.42 13.12
C TYR A 345 -20.06 -10.40 14.44
N GLU A 346 -20.70 -9.30 14.74
CA GLU A 346 -21.42 -9.12 15.99
C GLU A 346 -22.82 -8.53 15.73
N THR A 347 -23.73 -8.70 16.69
CA THR A 347 -25.01 -7.96 16.69
C THR A 347 -24.76 -6.60 17.34
N TYR A 348 -25.08 -5.53 16.64
CA TYR A 348 -24.89 -4.17 17.13
C TYR A 348 -26.12 -3.31 16.83
N SER A 349 -26.64 -2.61 17.85
CA SER A 349 -27.76 -1.68 17.72
C SER A 349 -29.00 -2.26 17.00
N GLY A 350 -29.27 -3.56 17.19
CA GLY A 350 -30.39 -4.27 16.57
C GLY A 350 -30.09 -4.84 15.17
N PHE A 351 -28.92 -4.57 14.61
CA PHE A 351 -28.45 -5.17 13.34
C PHE A 351 -27.63 -6.41 13.62
N ALA A 352 -27.98 -7.53 13.00
CA ALA A 352 -27.21 -8.76 13.04
C ALA A 352 -26.05 -8.72 12.03
N ASN A 353 -24.98 -9.47 12.34
CA ASN A 353 -23.85 -9.68 11.43
C ASN A 353 -23.14 -8.40 10.98
N VAL A 354 -22.95 -7.44 11.89
CA VAL A 354 -22.12 -6.26 11.64
C VAL A 354 -20.65 -6.67 11.69
N LEU A 355 -19.91 -6.39 10.63
CA LEU A 355 -18.46 -6.64 10.56
C LEU A 355 -17.73 -5.68 11.51
N THR A 356 -16.95 -6.23 12.45
CA THR A 356 -16.25 -5.45 13.48
C THR A 356 -14.73 -5.36 13.25
N LYS A 357 -14.26 -5.77 12.08
CA LYS A 357 -12.84 -5.97 11.77
C LYS A 357 -11.92 -4.81 12.17
N PHE A 358 -12.37 -3.58 11.98
CA PHE A 358 -11.56 -2.38 12.28
C PHE A 358 -12.01 -1.61 13.52
N TRP A 359 -12.92 -2.17 14.32
CA TRP A 359 -13.36 -1.48 15.54
C TRP A 359 -12.21 -1.22 16.50
N GLN A 360 -12.14 0.01 16.99
CA GLN A 360 -11.15 0.47 17.95
C GLN A 360 -11.73 0.38 19.35
N MET A 361 -11.34 -0.64 20.10
CA MET A 361 -11.93 -0.95 21.39
C MET A 361 -11.13 -0.32 22.52
N ASP A 362 -11.81 -0.05 23.64
CA ASP A 362 -11.16 0.40 24.87
C ASP A 362 -10.47 -0.76 25.60
N LYS A 363 -9.54 -0.40 26.49
CA LYS A 363 -8.88 -1.37 27.37
C LYS A 363 -9.92 -2.13 28.22
N ALA A 364 -9.71 -3.43 28.39
CA ALA A 364 -10.54 -4.29 29.21
C ALA A 364 -9.77 -4.72 30.47
N TYR A 365 -10.49 -4.90 31.57
CA TYR A 365 -9.92 -5.47 32.79
C TYR A 365 -9.93 -7.00 32.69
N VAL A 366 -8.77 -7.60 32.83
CA VAL A 366 -8.58 -9.06 32.85
C VAL A 366 -8.14 -9.48 34.23
N GLN A 367 -8.88 -10.41 34.85
CA GLN A 367 -8.55 -10.90 36.18
C GLN A 367 -7.13 -11.52 36.22
N GLY A 368 -6.31 -11.06 37.15
CA GLY A 368 -4.91 -11.50 37.24
C GLY A 368 -3.90 -10.75 36.37
N GLN A 369 -4.37 -9.95 35.41
CA GLN A 369 -3.51 -9.16 34.51
C GLN A 369 -3.74 -7.64 34.63
N GLY A 370 -4.88 -7.21 35.18
CA GLY A 370 -5.24 -5.81 35.25
C GLY A 370 -5.85 -5.31 33.92
N TYR A 371 -5.66 -4.01 33.61
CA TYR A 371 -6.14 -3.43 32.38
C TYR A 371 -5.23 -3.78 31.20
N VAL A 372 -5.78 -4.49 30.21
CA VAL A 372 -5.12 -4.88 28.98
C VAL A 372 -5.57 -3.97 27.84
N THR A 373 -4.62 -3.43 27.09
CA THR A 373 -4.90 -2.59 25.93
C THR A 373 -5.05 -3.47 24.67
N PRO A 374 -6.17 -3.35 23.93
CA PRO A 374 -6.36 -4.11 22.69
C PRO A 374 -5.41 -3.65 21.58
N LYS A 375 -5.32 -4.44 20.52
CA LYS A 375 -4.62 -4.06 19.30
C LYS A 375 -5.42 -2.97 18.57
N ARG A 376 -4.82 -1.80 18.39
CA ARG A 376 -5.47 -0.62 17.81
C ARG A 376 -4.67 -0.04 16.65
N ASN A 377 -5.31 0.83 15.88
CA ASN A 377 -4.71 1.65 14.83
C ASN A 377 -3.99 0.86 13.73
N ARG A 378 -4.38 -0.38 13.50
CA ARG A 378 -3.73 -1.27 12.53
C ARG A 378 -4.59 -1.44 11.29
N MET A 379 -4.17 -0.82 10.20
CA MET A 379 -4.75 -1.07 8.89
C MET A 379 -3.81 -2.02 8.12
N PRO A 380 -4.20 -3.30 7.95
CA PRO A 380 -3.36 -4.27 7.25
C PRO A 380 -3.14 -3.86 5.79
N ALA A 381 -1.91 -3.98 5.30
CA ALA A 381 -1.56 -3.74 3.90
C ALA A 381 -1.01 -5.00 3.22
N ILE A 382 -0.15 -5.75 3.92
CA ILE A 382 0.38 -7.04 3.45
C ILE A 382 0.41 -7.99 4.64
N ARG A 383 -0.22 -9.17 4.48
CA ARG A 383 -0.28 -10.20 5.52
C ARG A 383 0.31 -11.53 5.04
N ILE A 384 0.77 -12.35 5.98
CA ILE A 384 1.32 -13.66 5.67
C ILE A 384 0.31 -14.56 4.93
N ALA A 385 -0.98 -14.43 5.21
CA ALA A 385 -2.05 -15.15 4.53
C ALA A 385 -1.98 -14.98 3.00
N GLU A 386 -1.70 -13.76 2.52
CA GLU A 386 -1.56 -13.49 1.09
C GLU A 386 -0.40 -14.27 0.47
N MET A 387 0.70 -14.44 1.19
CA MET A 387 1.85 -15.20 0.69
C MET A 387 1.50 -16.66 0.42
N TYR A 388 0.69 -17.26 1.28
CA TYR A 388 0.19 -18.63 1.06
C TYR A 388 -0.76 -18.72 -0.14
N TYR A 389 -1.63 -17.70 -0.34
CA TYR A 389 -2.51 -17.68 -1.52
C TYR A 389 -1.73 -17.44 -2.82
N ILE A 390 -0.74 -16.56 -2.80
CA ILE A 390 0.15 -16.34 -3.95
C ILE A 390 0.90 -17.62 -4.29
N ALA A 391 1.45 -18.33 -3.28
CA ALA A 391 2.15 -19.59 -3.48
C ALA A 391 1.21 -20.68 -4.04
N ALA A 392 0.01 -20.80 -3.49
CA ALA A 392 -0.99 -21.76 -3.99
C ALA A 392 -1.37 -21.46 -5.45
N GLU A 393 -1.65 -20.21 -5.79
CA GLU A 393 -2.00 -19.83 -7.16
C GLU A 393 -0.83 -20.04 -8.14
N ALA A 394 0.39 -19.73 -7.73
CA ALA A 394 1.57 -19.88 -8.56
C ALA A 394 1.91 -21.34 -8.87
N LEU A 395 1.64 -22.24 -7.92
CA LEU A 395 1.94 -23.67 -8.03
C LEU A 395 0.85 -24.48 -8.72
N LYS A 396 -0.38 -23.99 -8.86
CA LYS A 396 -1.55 -24.77 -9.26
C LYS A 396 -1.40 -25.51 -10.61
N GLU A 397 -0.63 -24.96 -11.55
CA GLU A 397 -0.39 -25.56 -12.85
C GLU A 397 0.77 -26.56 -12.85
N SER A 398 1.77 -26.36 -11.98
CA SER A 398 2.99 -27.16 -11.94
C SER A 398 2.99 -28.24 -10.86
N ASN A 399 2.37 -27.97 -9.71
CA ASN A 399 2.32 -28.87 -8.56
C ASN A 399 1.04 -28.64 -7.74
N ILE A 400 -0.07 -29.18 -8.21
CA ILE A 400 -1.39 -29.03 -7.57
C ILE A 400 -1.43 -29.54 -6.12
N GLY A 401 -0.65 -30.58 -5.80
CA GLY A 401 -0.58 -31.13 -4.44
C GLY A 401 0.01 -30.12 -3.46
N GLU A 402 1.13 -29.50 -3.81
CA GLU A 402 1.76 -28.46 -2.98
C GLU A 402 0.90 -27.18 -2.94
N ALA A 403 0.29 -26.80 -4.07
CA ALA A 403 -0.65 -25.69 -4.13
C ALA A 403 -1.80 -25.85 -3.13
N LEU A 404 -2.37 -27.05 -3.08
CA LEU A 404 -3.45 -27.40 -2.14
C LEU A 404 -2.96 -27.39 -0.68
N GLU A 405 -1.74 -27.84 -0.39
CA GLU A 405 -1.17 -27.76 0.96
C GLU A 405 -0.94 -26.30 1.41
N MET A 406 -0.54 -25.40 0.50
CA MET A 406 -0.45 -23.98 0.83
C MET A 406 -1.80 -23.41 1.26
N LEU A 407 -2.87 -23.66 0.50
CA LEU A 407 -4.22 -23.26 0.85
C LEU A 407 -4.69 -23.91 2.17
N ASN A 408 -4.48 -25.22 2.32
CA ASN A 408 -4.91 -25.97 3.50
C ASN A 408 -4.19 -25.54 4.78
N THR A 409 -2.94 -25.10 4.67
CA THR A 409 -2.21 -24.57 5.82
C THR A 409 -2.97 -23.39 6.43
N LEU A 410 -3.42 -22.45 5.62
CA LEU A 410 -4.20 -21.31 6.12
C LEU A 410 -5.58 -21.76 6.61
N ARG A 411 -6.29 -22.62 5.88
CA ARG A 411 -7.62 -23.13 6.27
C ARG A 411 -7.61 -23.73 7.67
N VAL A 412 -6.63 -24.58 7.99
CA VAL A 412 -6.47 -25.18 9.32
C VAL A 412 -6.29 -24.09 10.41
N HIS A 413 -5.54 -23.04 10.12
CA HIS A 413 -5.37 -21.91 11.04
C HIS A 413 -6.60 -20.98 11.12
N ARG A 414 -7.62 -21.22 10.32
CA ARG A 414 -8.94 -20.57 10.41
C ARG A 414 -10.02 -21.49 10.98
N GLY A 415 -9.64 -22.70 11.46
CA GLY A 415 -10.55 -23.69 12.06
C GLY A 415 -11.21 -24.63 11.05
N LEU A 416 -10.80 -24.55 9.79
CA LEU A 416 -11.43 -25.30 8.70
C LEU A 416 -10.73 -26.62 8.43
N MET A 417 -11.51 -27.58 7.93
CA MET A 417 -10.98 -28.85 7.46
C MET A 417 -10.14 -28.66 6.18
N LYS A 418 -9.16 -29.55 5.99
CA LYS A 418 -8.43 -29.62 4.73
C LYS A 418 -9.35 -30.02 3.59
N LEU A 419 -9.16 -29.38 2.44
CA LEU A 419 -9.76 -29.79 1.18
C LEU A 419 -8.88 -30.86 0.52
N GLU A 420 -9.52 -31.77 -0.20
CA GLU A 420 -8.84 -32.88 -0.87
C GLU A 420 -9.31 -33.00 -2.32
N ASN A 421 -8.43 -33.49 -3.18
CA ASN A 421 -8.75 -33.82 -4.56
C ASN A 421 -9.31 -32.70 -5.42
N LEU A 422 -8.89 -31.44 -5.18
CA LEU A 422 -9.23 -30.34 -6.05
C LEU A 422 -8.39 -30.37 -7.33
N ASP A 423 -9.03 -30.13 -8.46
CA ASP A 423 -8.31 -29.73 -9.67
C ASP A 423 -7.92 -28.24 -9.63
N LYS A 424 -7.16 -27.79 -10.63
CA LYS A 424 -6.65 -26.41 -10.67
C LYS A 424 -7.74 -25.34 -10.76
N ASP A 425 -8.86 -25.64 -11.42
CA ASP A 425 -9.95 -24.71 -11.59
C ASP A 425 -10.76 -24.60 -10.29
N GLN A 426 -11.02 -25.73 -9.63
CA GLN A 426 -11.62 -25.78 -8.30
C GLN A 426 -10.75 -25.08 -7.25
N LEU A 427 -9.43 -25.26 -7.30
CA LEU A 427 -8.50 -24.57 -6.43
C LEU A 427 -8.58 -23.03 -6.65
N GLN A 428 -8.66 -22.59 -7.90
CA GLN A 428 -8.78 -21.16 -8.22
C GLN A 428 -10.10 -20.57 -7.73
N GLU A 429 -11.21 -21.31 -7.84
CA GLU A 429 -12.50 -20.88 -7.30
C GLU A 429 -12.44 -20.76 -5.78
N GLU A 430 -11.83 -21.71 -5.08
CA GLU A 430 -11.69 -21.63 -3.63
C GLU A 430 -10.76 -20.49 -3.20
N LEU A 431 -9.66 -20.26 -3.91
CA LEU A 431 -8.83 -19.06 -3.69
C LEU A 431 -9.64 -17.77 -3.82
N GLY A 432 -10.53 -17.69 -4.80
CA GLY A 432 -11.43 -16.52 -4.95
C GLY A 432 -12.34 -16.32 -3.74
N ARG A 433 -12.92 -17.42 -3.18
CA ARG A 433 -13.71 -17.36 -1.95
C ARG A 433 -12.87 -16.95 -0.74
N GLU A 434 -11.65 -17.47 -0.66
CA GLU A 434 -10.71 -17.12 0.43
C GLU A 434 -10.28 -15.65 0.37
N TYR A 435 -10.12 -15.05 -0.81
CA TYR A 435 -9.88 -13.61 -0.90
C TYR A 435 -10.99 -12.78 -0.26
N TYR A 436 -12.26 -13.15 -0.44
CA TYR A 436 -13.38 -12.50 0.26
C TYR A 436 -13.33 -12.76 1.77
N ARG A 437 -13.18 -14.02 2.19
CA ARG A 437 -13.16 -14.38 3.62
C ARG A 437 -12.04 -13.69 4.39
N GLU A 438 -10.88 -13.59 3.78
CA GLU A 438 -9.67 -13.13 4.44
C GLU A 438 -9.47 -11.61 4.36
N PHE A 439 -9.73 -11.02 3.18
CA PHE A 439 -9.37 -9.63 2.88
C PHE A 439 -10.55 -8.68 2.83
N ILE A 440 -11.73 -9.10 3.30
CA ILE A 440 -12.88 -8.19 3.38
C ILE A 440 -12.51 -6.90 4.13
N GLY A 441 -12.78 -5.76 3.53
CA GLY A 441 -12.42 -4.43 4.03
C GLY A 441 -10.94 -4.05 3.86
N GLU A 442 -10.07 -4.91 3.28
CA GLU A 442 -8.66 -4.63 3.05
C GLU A 442 -8.34 -4.22 1.59
N GLY A 443 -9.37 -4.06 0.75
CA GLY A 443 -9.25 -3.59 -0.63
C GLY A 443 -8.70 -4.62 -1.64
N GLN A 444 -8.33 -5.84 -1.22
CA GLN A 444 -7.69 -6.80 -2.12
C GLN A 444 -8.64 -7.54 -3.04
N VAL A 445 -9.94 -7.57 -2.72
CA VAL A 445 -10.97 -8.27 -3.52
C VAL A 445 -11.11 -7.66 -4.91
N PHE A 446 -11.22 -6.33 -5.01
CA PHE A 446 -11.27 -5.62 -6.29
C PHE A 446 -10.06 -5.95 -7.17
N PHE A 447 -8.86 -5.88 -6.60
CA PHE A 447 -7.62 -6.15 -7.32
C PHE A 447 -7.49 -7.62 -7.74
N TYR A 448 -8.00 -8.55 -6.95
CA TYR A 448 -8.07 -9.97 -7.32
C TYR A 448 -8.90 -10.14 -8.59
N HIS A 449 -10.13 -9.63 -8.62
CA HIS A 449 -11.02 -9.77 -9.78
C HIS A 449 -10.48 -9.06 -11.02
N LYS A 450 -9.90 -7.86 -10.85
CA LYS A 450 -9.25 -7.16 -11.97
C LYS A 450 -8.09 -7.97 -12.54
N ARG A 451 -7.24 -8.52 -11.70
CA ARG A 451 -6.10 -9.36 -12.11
C ARG A 451 -6.54 -10.66 -12.79
N MET A 452 -7.59 -11.27 -12.29
CA MET A 452 -8.18 -12.47 -12.89
C MET A 452 -9.00 -12.18 -14.15
N ASN A 453 -9.31 -10.91 -14.41
CA ASN A 453 -10.22 -10.46 -15.45
C ASN A 453 -11.59 -11.18 -15.36
N THR A 454 -12.10 -11.32 -14.14
CA THR A 454 -13.36 -11.98 -13.85
C THR A 454 -14.41 -10.97 -13.37
N SER A 455 -15.68 -11.19 -13.70
CA SER A 455 -16.77 -10.36 -13.15
C SER A 455 -16.99 -10.70 -11.68
N ILE A 456 -17.11 -9.67 -10.84
CA ILE A 456 -17.47 -9.84 -9.42
C ILE A 456 -18.94 -10.24 -9.30
N ILE A 457 -19.80 -9.68 -10.16
CA ILE A 457 -21.21 -10.01 -10.25
C ILE A 457 -21.50 -10.40 -11.70
N ALA A 458 -22.08 -11.56 -11.91
CA ALA A 458 -22.37 -12.11 -13.25
C ALA A 458 -23.28 -11.22 -14.12
N THR A 459 -24.02 -10.29 -13.50
CA THR A 459 -24.96 -9.38 -14.16
C THR A 459 -24.46 -7.94 -14.30
N ALA A 460 -23.36 -7.58 -13.66
CA ALA A 460 -22.78 -6.24 -13.73
C ALA A 460 -21.63 -6.22 -14.74
N ASN A 461 -21.64 -5.24 -15.64
CA ASN A 461 -20.47 -4.92 -16.45
C ASN A 461 -19.45 -4.21 -15.56
N ALA A 462 -18.63 -4.97 -14.86
CA ALA A 462 -17.59 -4.42 -14.02
C ALA A 462 -16.57 -3.65 -14.89
N VAL A 463 -16.32 -2.39 -14.56
CA VAL A 463 -15.32 -1.55 -15.21
C VAL A 463 -14.17 -1.38 -14.24
N TYR A 464 -13.08 -2.13 -14.47
CA TYR A 464 -11.94 -2.17 -13.56
C TYR A 464 -10.90 -1.07 -13.79
N VAL A 465 -11.09 -0.20 -14.77
CA VAL A 465 -10.18 0.90 -15.06
C VAL A 465 -10.83 2.20 -14.63
N LEU A 466 -10.24 2.87 -13.66
CA LEU A 466 -10.68 4.20 -13.25
C LEU A 466 -10.19 5.25 -14.27
N PRO A 467 -10.98 6.29 -14.56
CA PRO A 467 -10.53 7.38 -15.41
C PRO A 467 -9.40 8.17 -14.74
N MET A 468 -8.44 8.61 -15.52
CA MET A 468 -7.49 9.63 -15.06
C MET A 468 -8.21 10.97 -14.83
N PRO A 469 -7.73 11.81 -13.90
CA PRO A 469 -8.27 13.17 -13.73
C PRO A 469 -8.26 13.97 -15.03
N ASP A 470 -9.31 14.77 -15.26
CA ASP A 470 -9.43 15.60 -16.47
C ASP A 470 -8.22 16.56 -16.59
N ASP A 471 -7.78 17.17 -15.49
CA ASP A 471 -6.59 18.04 -15.46
C ASP A 471 -5.31 17.29 -15.84
N GLU A 472 -5.16 16.03 -15.45
CA GLU A 472 -4.01 15.22 -15.82
C GLU A 472 -4.02 14.91 -17.33
N ILE A 473 -5.19 14.68 -17.90
CA ILE A 473 -5.35 14.44 -19.35
C ILE A 473 -4.98 15.71 -20.12
N ASP A 474 -5.55 16.84 -19.76
CA ASP A 474 -5.39 18.11 -20.49
C ASP A 474 -3.98 18.69 -20.34
N LEU A 475 -3.49 18.84 -19.10
CA LEU A 475 -2.19 19.45 -18.81
C LEU A 475 -1.04 18.48 -19.05
N GLY A 476 -1.24 17.21 -18.76
CA GLY A 476 -0.26 16.13 -18.97
C GLY A 476 -0.18 15.66 -20.42
N GLN A 477 -1.08 16.11 -21.32
CA GLN A 477 -1.19 15.68 -22.73
C GLN A 477 -1.27 14.15 -22.83
N ARG A 478 -2.17 13.53 -22.03
CA ARG A 478 -2.27 12.07 -21.92
C ARG A 478 -3.08 11.45 -23.06
N GLU A 479 -2.63 10.28 -23.51
CA GLU A 479 -3.46 9.38 -24.32
C GLU A 479 -4.49 8.69 -23.42
N GLN A 480 -5.73 8.56 -23.89
CA GLN A 480 -6.84 7.88 -23.20
C GLN A 480 -7.00 6.43 -23.68
#